data_301a8aec2bf4dbc6d23a6b865fd8f689
#
_entry.id   301a8aec2bf4dbc6d23a6b865fd8f689
#
_cell.length_a   1.000
_cell.length_b   1.000
_cell.length_c   1.000
_cell.angle_alpha   90.00
_cell.angle_beta   90.00
_cell.angle_gamma   90.00
#
_symmetry.space_group_name_H-M   'P 1'
#
loop_
_entity.id
_entity.type
_entity.pdbx_description
1 polymer ?
#
loop_
_entity_poly.entity_id
_entity_poly.type
_entity_poly.pdbx_seq_one_letter_code
_entity_poly.pdbx_strand_id
1 'polypeptide(L)'
;CQAKLGDDDGYYRALQRLLQHYPSKAYWADAIARLQRLSGFSDRLLLDSFRLMRHVGVLEDPQDLMSTAQLAVEASLPGEARAVLQAGFDAGLLGKGPEAAAQQALMNRAQRLAQADQAQLDEAISQAQRQADGRALFLLGQAAISYGQRERGLGLMEAALGRGIAQHADEARLRLAVALSVAGRQAEATRLLQAMPERDGLADLARLWLLALR
;
A
#
# COMPACT_ATOMS: atom_id res chain seq x y z
N CYS A 1 29.45 -3.44 -14.20
CA CYS A 1 28.15 -3.49 -13.52
C CYS A 1 27.51 -2.11 -13.51
N GLN A 2 26.26 -2.00 -13.93
CA GLN A 2 25.50 -0.76 -14.17
C GLN A 2 25.47 0.17 -12.94
N ALA A 3 25.37 -0.37 -11.72
CA ALA A 3 25.44 0.42 -10.46
C ALA A 3 26.74 1.23 -10.30
N LYS A 4 27.87 0.79 -10.92
CA LYS A 4 29.15 1.53 -10.89
C LYS A 4 29.26 2.60 -11.98
N LEU A 5 28.34 2.60 -12.95
CA LEU A 5 28.32 3.51 -14.09
C LEU A 5 27.33 4.66 -13.91
N GLY A 6 26.59 4.72 -12.78
CA GLY A 6 25.56 5.72 -12.53
C GLY A 6 24.30 5.53 -13.41
N ASP A 7 24.13 4.37 -14.05
CA ASP A 7 22.94 4.02 -14.82
C ASP A 7 21.87 3.39 -13.89
N ASP A 8 21.17 4.24 -13.16
CA ASP A 8 20.14 3.81 -12.21
C ASP A 8 18.96 3.11 -12.89
N ASP A 9 18.54 3.58 -14.06
CA ASP A 9 17.45 2.98 -14.83
C ASP A 9 17.83 1.59 -15.37
N GLY A 10 19.04 1.43 -15.88
CA GLY A 10 19.53 0.14 -16.33
C GLY A 10 19.67 -0.87 -15.20
N TYR A 11 20.10 -0.40 -14.03
CA TYR A 11 20.20 -1.25 -12.84
C TYR A 11 18.80 -1.67 -12.34
N TYR A 12 17.84 -0.75 -12.30
CA TYR A 12 16.46 -1.06 -11.92
C TYR A 12 15.83 -2.10 -12.85
N ARG A 13 16.01 -1.95 -14.18
CA ARG A 13 15.57 -2.97 -15.16
C ARG A 13 16.24 -4.32 -14.95
N ALA A 14 17.51 -4.35 -14.58
CA ALA A 14 18.22 -5.59 -14.28
C ALA A 14 17.64 -6.28 -13.03
N LEU A 15 17.30 -5.51 -11.97
CA LEU A 15 16.63 -6.03 -10.78
C LEU A 15 15.27 -6.64 -11.10
N GLN A 16 14.46 -6.00 -11.95
CA GLN A 16 13.18 -6.57 -12.39
C GLN A 16 13.34 -7.92 -13.10
N ARG A 17 14.37 -8.07 -13.94
CA ARG A 17 14.70 -9.36 -14.59
C ARG A 17 15.16 -10.41 -13.57
N LEU A 18 15.97 -10.01 -12.58
CA LEU A 18 16.38 -10.91 -11.50
C LEU A 18 15.18 -11.38 -10.69
N LEU A 19 14.26 -10.48 -10.32
CA LEU A 19 13.04 -10.82 -9.59
C LEU A 19 12.15 -11.78 -10.38
N GLN A 20 12.13 -11.67 -11.71
CA GLN A 20 11.35 -12.57 -12.57
C GLN A 20 11.81 -14.03 -12.50
N HIS A 21 13.12 -14.27 -12.36
CA HIS A 21 13.72 -15.60 -12.46
C HIS A 21 14.29 -16.11 -11.13
N TYR A 22 14.75 -15.20 -10.27
CA TYR A 22 15.45 -15.52 -9.02
C TYR A 22 14.99 -14.59 -7.89
N PRO A 23 13.70 -14.64 -7.48
CA PRO A 23 13.19 -13.74 -6.44
C PRO A 23 13.91 -13.99 -5.11
N SER A 24 14.39 -12.92 -4.50
CA SER A 24 14.97 -12.93 -3.15
C SER A 24 14.58 -11.67 -2.38
N LYS A 25 14.57 -11.74 -1.04
CA LYS A 25 14.31 -10.58 -0.18
C LYS A 25 15.24 -9.41 -0.52
N ALA A 26 16.53 -9.69 -0.74
CA ALA A 26 17.53 -8.65 -1.05
C ALA A 26 17.22 -7.92 -2.37
N TYR A 27 16.82 -8.66 -3.42
CA TYR A 27 16.46 -8.04 -4.69
C TYR A 27 15.14 -7.26 -4.60
N TRP A 28 14.17 -7.75 -3.82
CA TRP A 28 12.93 -7.01 -3.56
C TRP A 28 13.20 -5.70 -2.83
N ALA A 29 13.97 -5.73 -1.74
CA ALA A 29 14.32 -4.53 -0.97
C ALA A 29 15.04 -3.49 -1.85
N ASP A 30 16.05 -3.91 -2.65
CA ASP A 30 16.79 -3.02 -3.53
C ASP A 30 15.90 -2.46 -4.66
N ALA A 31 15.05 -3.29 -5.27
CA ALA A 31 14.16 -2.85 -6.35
C ALA A 31 13.15 -1.80 -5.86
N ILE A 32 12.54 -1.99 -4.68
CA ILE A 32 11.58 -1.05 -4.12
C ILE A 32 12.28 0.24 -3.67
N ALA A 33 13.43 0.14 -3.01
CA ALA A 33 14.20 1.31 -2.61
C ALA A 33 14.67 2.15 -3.80
N ARG A 34 14.94 1.54 -4.96
CA ARG A 34 15.26 2.27 -6.18
C ARG A 34 14.03 2.87 -6.84
N LEU A 35 12.92 2.14 -6.88
CA LEU A 35 11.65 2.68 -7.35
C LEU A 35 11.32 4.00 -6.64
N GLN A 36 11.43 4.05 -5.32
CA GLN A 36 11.16 5.23 -4.51
C GLN A 36 12.09 6.42 -4.82
N ARG A 37 13.25 6.17 -5.44
CA ARG A 37 14.25 7.20 -5.81
C ARG A 37 14.23 7.58 -7.28
N LEU A 38 13.40 6.92 -8.10
CA LEU A 38 13.28 7.30 -9.51
C LEU A 38 12.80 8.74 -9.64
N SER A 39 13.40 9.49 -10.57
CA SER A 39 12.92 10.81 -10.92
C SER A 39 11.48 10.70 -11.43
N GLY A 40 10.54 11.38 -10.78
CA GLY A 40 9.12 11.31 -11.11
C GLY A 40 8.30 10.28 -10.32
N PHE A 41 8.91 9.54 -9.38
CA PHE A 41 8.11 8.75 -8.42
C PHE A 41 7.34 9.70 -7.49
N SER A 42 6.03 9.53 -7.43
CA SER A 42 5.17 10.39 -6.62
C SER A 42 5.15 9.96 -5.16
N ASP A 43 5.31 10.93 -4.24
CA ASP A 43 5.17 10.70 -2.79
C ASP A 43 3.80 10.12 -2.41
N ARG A 44 2.76 10.35 -3.24
CA ARG A 44 1.42 9.74 -3.05
C ARG A 44 1.42 8.22 -3.17
N LEU A 45 2.43 7.64 -3.84
CA LEU A 45 2.61 6.19 -3.98
C LEU A 45 3.51 5.58 -2.90
N LEU A 46 4.05 6.40 -1.99
CA LEU A 46 4.98 5.91 -0.99
C LEU A 46 4.34 4.85 -0.07
N LEU A 47 3.13 5.09 0.41
CA LEU A 47 2.39 4.08 1.18
C LEU A 47 2.13 2.80 0.37
N ASP A 48 1.85 2.94 -0.93
CA ASP A 48 1.60 1.79 -1.81
C ASP A 48 2.88 0.97 -2.07
N SER A 49 4.06 1.61 -2.08
CA SER A 49 5.35 0.92 -2.14
C SER A 49 5.67 0.16 -0.84
N PHE A 50 5.33 0.71 0.33
CA PHE A 50 5.45 -0.01 1.60
C PHE A 50 4.48 -1.20 1.71
N ARG A 51 3.27 -1.07 1.12
CA ARG A 51 2.34 -2.22 0.99
C ARG A 51 2.96 -3.34 0.18
N LEU A 52 3.71 -3.03 -0.89
CA LEU A 52 4.46 -4.02 -1.65
C LEU A 52 5.58 -4.64 -0.79
N MET A 53 6.37 -3.82 -0.05
CA MET A 53 7.39 -4.35 0.87
C MET A 53 6.79 -5.34 1.87
N ARG A 54 5.63 -5.00 2.45
CA ARG A 54 4.90 -5.89 3.36
C ARG A 54 4.46 -7.19 2.66
N HIS A 55 3.93 -7.08 1.44
CA HIS A 55 3.44 -8.24 0.67
C HIS A 55 4.56 -9.24 0.35
N VAL A 56 5.72 -8.75 -0.05
CA VAL A 56 6.89 -9.59 -0.39
C VAL A 56 7.76 -9.93 0.82
N GLY A 57 7.36 -9.52 2.03
CA GLY A 57 8.02 -9.88 3.29
C GLY A 57 9.38 -9.22 3.53
N VAL A 58 9.56 -7.97 3.06
CA VAL A 58 10.79 -7.19 3.27
C VAL A 58 10.58 -5.92 4.09
N LEU A 59 9.39 -5.70 4.63
CA LEU A 59 9.09 -4.61 5.56
C LEU A 59 9.52 -5.04 6.98
N GLU A 60 10.82 -5.01 7.23
CA GLU A 60 11.44 -5.52 8.47
C GLU A 60 12.18 -4.42 9.25
N ASP A 61 12.46 -3.26 8.64
CA ASP A 61 13.11 -2.14 9.30
C ASP A 61 12.12 -1.40 10.23
N PRO A 62 12.47 -1.16 11.51
CA PRO A 62 11.61 -0.42 12.45
C PRO A 62 11.19 0.95 11.94
N GLN A 63 12.07 1.65 11.22
CA GLN A 63 11.80 2.98 10.71
C GLN A 63 10.80 2.95 9.55
N ASP A 64 10.90 1.95 8.68
CA ASP A 64 9.95 1.72 7.59
C ASP A 64 8.55 1.33 8.12
N LEU A 65 8.49 0.51 9.19
CA LEU A 65 7.24 0.18 9.87
C LEU A 65 6.58 1.44 10.46
N MET A 66 7.35 2.29 11.13
CA MET A 66 6.87 3.56 11.70
C MET A 66 6.41 4.51 10.60
N SER A 67 7.18 4.67 9.53
CA SER A 67 6.83 5.50 8.36
C SER A 67 5.56 5.01 7.70
N THR A 68 5.43 3.69 7.49
CA THR A 68 4.22 3.08 6.93
C THR A 68 2.99 3.40 7.77
N ALA A 69 3.10 3.25 9.09
CA ALA A 69 1.99 3.53 10.01
C ALA A 69 1.62 5.02 10.04
N GLN A 70 2.59 5.93 10.01
CA GLN A 70 2.34 7.37 9.94
C GLN A 70 1.62 7.75 8.65
N LEU A 71 2.11 7.27 7.50
CA LEU A 71 1.47 7.50 6.20
C LEU A 71 0.04 6.93 6.15
N ALA A 72 -0.19 5.77 6.76
CA ALA A 72 -1.53 5.20 6.83
C ALA A 72 -2.47 6.06 7.70
N VAL A 73 -2.00 6.61 8.83
CA VAL A 73 -2.79 7.56 9.65
C VAL A 73 -3.10 8.83 8.85
N GLU A 74 -2.12 9.40 8.13
CA GLU A 74 -2.30 10.59 7.29
C GLU A 74 -3.27 10.33 6.13
N ALA A 75 -3.26 9.13 5.58
CA ALA A 75 -4.21 8.68 4.56
C ALA A 75 -5.62 8.37 5.12
N SER A 76 -5.89 8.63 6.42
CA SER A 76 -7.15 8.28 7.11
C SER A 76 -7.45 6.78 7.10
N LEU A 77 -6.41 5.95 7.25
CA LEU A 77 -6.50 4.49 7.33
C LEU A 77 -5.89 3.98 8.66
N PRO A 78 -6.45 4.39 9.82
CA PRO A 78 -5.88 4.04 11.12
C PRO A 78 -5.93 2.53 11.41
N GLY A 79 -6.85 1.80 10.82
CA GLY A 79 -6.90 0.34 10.89
C GLY A 79 -5.69 -0.32 10.25
N GLU A 80 -5.24 0.18 9.10
CA GLU A 80 -4.00 -0.28 8.44
C GLU A 80 -2.77 0.07 9.28
N ALA A 81 -2.67 1.30 9.80
CA ALA A 81 -1.59 1.71 10.68
C ALA A 81 -1.47 0.79 11.90
N ARG A 82 -2.59 0.52 12.59
CA ARG A 82 -2.64 -0.40 13.72
C ARG A 82 -2.14 -1.80 13.33
N ALA A 83 -2.58 -2.33 12.19
CA ALA A 83 -2.20 -3.67 11.75
C ALA A 83 -0.70 -3.78 11.41
N VAL A 84 -0.10 -2.74 10.83
CA VAL A 84 1.35 -2.70 10.55
C VAL A 84 2.15 -2.66 11.85
N LEU A 85 1.79 -1.77 12.78
CA LEU A 85 2.46 -1.65 14.07
C LEU A 85 2.33 -2.92 14.90
N GLN A 86 1.13 -3.52 14.97
CA GLN A 86 0.91 -4.76 15.69
C GLN A 86 1.82 -5.87 15.16
N ALA A 87 1.89 -6.04 13.84
CA ALA A 87 2.78 -7.01 13.23
C ALA A 87 4.27 -6.76 13.58
N GLY A 88 4.70 -5.49 13.63
CA GLY A 88 6.05 -5.11 14.05
C GLY A 88 6.34 -5.44 15.52
N PHE A 89 5.38 -5.19 16.42
CA PHE A 89 5.50 -5.58 17.84
C PHE A 89 5.52 -7.10 18.02
N ASP A 90 4.62 -7.82 17.34
CA ASP A 90 4.52 -9.29 17.43
C ASP A 90 5.79 -9.97 16.91
N ALA A 91 6.41 -9.41 15.87
CA ALA A 91 7.70 -9.86 15.34
C ALA A 91 8.91 -9.43 16.20
N GLY A 92 8.70 -8.62 17.25
CA GLY A 92 9.77 -8.08 18.09
C GLY A 92 10.70 -7.10 17.39
N LEU A 93 10.25 -6.53 16.28
CA LEU A 93 10.94 -5.46 15.53
C LEU A 93 10.72 -4.09 16.18
N LEU A 94 9.59 -3.90 16.86
CA LEU A 94 9.23 -2.69 17.60
C LEU A 94 9.20 -2.95 19.11
N GLY A 95 9.15 -1.87 19.91
CA GLY A 95 9.03 -1.91 21.35
C GLY A 95 10.37 -2.06 22.09
N LYS A 96 11.50 -1.87 21.42
CA LYS A 96 12.84 -2.01 21.99
C LYS A 96 13.69 -0.78 21.68
N GLY A 97 14.70 -0.56 22.54
CA GLY A 97 15.68 0.51 22.34
C GLY A 97 15.13 1.92 22.60
N PRO A 98 15.85 2.95 22.16
CA PRO A 98 15.53 4.35 22.49
C PRO A 98 14.20 4.83 21.91
N GLU A 99 13.76 4.25 20.80
CA GLU A 99 12.52 4.64 20.10
C GLU A 99 11.26 3.93 20.64
N ALA A 100 11.38 3.00 21.59
CA ALA A 100 10.26 2.20 22.08
C ALA A 100 9.07 3.04 22.56
N ALA A 101 9.33 4.16 23.23
CA ALA A 101 8.28 5.05 23.71
C ALA A 101 7.51 5.73 22.56
N ALA A 102 8.21 6.18 21.51
CA ALA A 102 7.61 6.78 20.33
C ALA A 102 6.79 5.75 19.53
N GLN A 103 7.30 4.53 19.40
CA GLN A 103 6.63 3.41 18.74
C GLN A 103 5.32 3.05 19.48
N GLN A 104 5.36 2.97 20.82
CA GLN A 104 4.18 2.71 21.62
C GLN A 104 3.16 3.86 21.56
N ALA A 105 3.63 5.11 21.53
CA ALA A 105 2.76 6.27 21.39
C ALA A 105 2.00 6.28 20.06
N LEU A 106 2.68 5.93 18.96
CA LEU A 106 2.04 5.80 17.64
C LEU A 106 1.03 4.65 17.62
N MET A 107 1.37 3.50 18.21
CA MET A 107 0.43 2.37 18.35
C MET A 107 -0.83 2.80 19.10
N ASN A 108 -0.69 3.44 20.27
CA ASN A 108 -1.82 3.91 21.07
C ASN A 108 -2.69 4.92 20.30
N ARG A 109 -2.05 5.79 19.51
CA ARG A 109 -2.76 6.74 18.63
C ARG A 109 -3.53 6.00 17.55
N ALA A 110 -2.90 5.07 16.83
CA ALA A 110 -3.52 4.28 15.77
C ALA A 110 -4.71 3.45 16.30
N GLN A 111 -4.58 2.85 17.49
CA GLN A 111 -5.65 2.11 18.14
C GLN A 111 -6.87 2.99 18.45
N ARG A 112 -6.67 4.17 19.07
CA ARG A 112 -7.78 5.09 19.36
C ARG A 112 -8.47 5.58 18.11
N LEU A 113 -7.70 5.96 17.09
CA LEU A 113 -8.26 6.40 15.81
C LEU A 113 -9.03 5.28 15.11
N ALA A 114 -8.48 4.06 15.08
CA ALA A 114 -9.12 2.91 14.46
C ALA A 114 -10.43 2.54 15.18
N GLN A 115 -10.47 2.62 16.50
CA GLN A 115 -11.68 2.36 17.26
C GLN A 115 -12.78 3.39 16.97
N ALA A 116 -12.44 4.68 16.92
CA ALA A 116 -13.38 5.74 16.60
C ALA A 116 -13.89 5.63 15.16
N ASP A 117 -12.98 5.37 14.19
CA ASP A 117 -13.32 5.21 12.79
C ASP A 117 -14.23 3.99 12.55
N GLN A 118 -13.91 2.86 13.17
CA GLN A 118 -14.71 1.64 13.04
C GLN A 118 -16.13 1.83 13.62
N ALA A 119 -16.28 2.58 14.71
CA ALA A 119 -17.59 2.86 15.32
C ALA A 119 -18.49 3.72 14.42
N GLN A 120 -17.91 4.54 13.54
CA GLN A 120 -18.64 5.43 12.64
C GLN A 120 -18.73 4.91 11.20
N LEU A 121 -18.13 3.76 10.91
CA LEU A 121 -17.93 3.26 9.54
C LEU A 121 -19.24 3.12 8.75
N ASP A 122 -20.27 2.55 9.36
CA ASP A 122 -21.57 2.31 8.69
C ASP A 122 -22.29 3.61 8.33
N GLU A 123 -22.29 4.58 9.25
CA GLU A 123 -22.86 5.90 8.99
C GLU A 123 -22.06 6.64 7.91
N ALA A 124 -20.73 6.61 7.98
CA ALA A 124 -19.87 7.23 6.98
C ALA A 124 -20.08 6.61 5.59
N ILE A 125 -20.22 5.29 5.48
CA ILE A 125 -20.54 4.60 4.23
C ILE A 125 -21.90 5.08 3.69
N SER A 126 -22.91 5.15 4.54
CA SER A 126 -24.26 5.60 4.16
C SER A 126 -24.24 7.04 3.63
N GLN A 127 -23.44 7.91 4.23
CA GLN A 127 -23.25 9.29 3.77
C GLN A 127 -22.49 9.35 2.44
N ALA A 128 -21.38 8.61 2.32
CA ALA A 128 -20.57 8.56 1.10
C ALA A 128 -21.34 7.98 -0.09
N GLN A 129 -22.25 7.05 0.14
CA GLN A 129 -23.11 6.50 -0.91
C GLN A 129 -24.05 7.54 -1.57
N ARG A 130 -24.32 8.65 -0.91
CA ARG A 130 -25.15 9.75 -1.45
C ARG A 130 -24.31 10.78 -2.24
N GLN A 131 -22.98 10.71 -2.19
CA GLN A 131 -22.10 11.65 -2.88
C GLN A 131 -21.95 11.26 -4.36
N ALA A 132 -21.78 12.25 -5.22
CA ALA A 132 -21.54 12.00 -6.65
C ALA A 132 -20.13 11.47 -6.93
N ASP A 133 -19.12 11.97 -6.21
CA ASP A 133 -17.72 11.51 -6.31
C ASP A 133 -17.52 10.24 -5.46
N GLY A 134 -16.91 9.22 -6.07
CA GLY A 134 -16.62 7.94 -5.41
C GLY A 134 -15.47 7.98 -4.39
N ARG A 135 -14.70 9.07 -4.29
CA ARG A 135 -13.46 9.11 -3.48
C ARG A 135 -13.66 8.73 -2.02
N ALA A 136 -14.68 9.31 -1.36
CA ALA A 136 -14.97 9.00 0.04
C ALA A 136 -15.37 7.53 0.21
N LEU A 137 -16.22 7.02 -0.69
CA LEU A 137 -16.66 5.62 -0.68
C LEU A 137 -15.48 4.67 -0.89
N PHE A 138 -14.54 5.01 -1.77
CA PHE A 138 -13.32 4.24 -2.01
C PHE A 138 -12.46 4.12 -0.74
N LEU A 139 -12.23 5.24 -0.04
CA LEU A 139 -11.46 5.27 1.19
C LEU A 139 -12.11 4.42 2.28
N LEU A 140 -13.44 4.52 2.43
CA LEU A 140 -14.20 3.69 3.37
C LEU A 140 -14.16 2.19 3.01
N GLY A 141 -14.06 1.86 1.73
CA GLY A 141 -13.79 0.50 1.27
C GLY A 141 -12.44 -0.02 1.76
N GLN A 142 -11.38 0.79 1.65
CA GLN A 142 -10.07 0.45 2.20
C GLN A 142 -10.10 0.31 3.73
N ALA A 143 -10.79 1.21 4.43
CA ALA A 143 -10.98 1.12 5.88
C ALA A 143 -11.70 -0.16 6.27
N ALA A 144 -12.80 -0.53 5.60
CA ALA A 144 -13.54 -1.76 5.84
C ALA A 144 -12.63 -3.01 5.69
N ILE A 145 -11.76 -3.05 4.68
CA ILE A 145 -10.77 -4.13 4.52
C ILE A 145 -9.84 -4.20 5.72
N SER A 146 -9.35 -3.06 6.22
CA SER A 146 -8.44 -3.01 7.38
C SER A 146 -9.09 -3.47 8.69
N TYR A 147 -10.42 -3.48 8.73
CA TYR A 147 -11.24 -4.02 9.84
C TYR A 147 -11.74 -5.45 9.60
N GLY A 148 -11.20 -6.15 8.60
CA GLY A 148 -11.52 -7.54 8.31
C GLY A 148 -12.79 -7.73 7.45
N GLN A 149 -13.47 -6.67 7.03
CA GLN A 149 -14.68 -6.72 6.18
C GLN A 149 -14.29 -6.75 4.70
N ARG A 150 -13.49 -7.75 4.30
CA ARG A 150 -12.83 -7.78 2.98
C ARG A 150 -13.80 -7.65 1.81
N GLU A 151 -14.81 -8.53 1.73
CA GLU A 151 -15.74 -8.54 0.60
C GLU A 151 -16.56 -7.25 0.53
N ARG A 152 -17.00 -6.76 1.68
CA ARG A 152 -17.69 -5.47 1.76
C ARG A 152 -16.81 -4.34 1.26
N GLY A 153 -15.56 -4.29 1.71
CA GLY A 153 -14.60 -3.27 1.30
C GLY A 153 -14.31 -3.30 -0.19
N LEU A 154 -14.10 -4.49 -0.77
CA LEU A 154 -13.91 -4.65 -2.22
C LEU A 154 -15.14 -4.13 -2.99
N GLY A 155 -16.35 -4.52 -2.61
CA GLY A 155 -17.57 -4.04 -3.25
C GLY A 155 -17.74 -2.52 -3.19
N LEU A 156 -17.34 -1.88 -2.07
CA LEU A 156 -17.36 -0.42 -1.93
C LEU A 156 -16.32 0.25 -2.85
N MET A 157 -15.10 -0.31 -2.96
CA MET A 157 -14.05 0.22 -3.84
C MET A 157 -14.45 0.07 -5.32
N GLU A 158 -15.03 -1.05 -5.73
CA GLU A 158 -15.54 -1.28 -7.08
C GLU A 158 -16.68 -0.32 -7.43
N ALA A 159 -17.66 -0.18 -6.53
CA ALA A 159 -18.77 0.76 -6.69
C ALA A 159 -18.29 2.22 -6.79
N ALA A 160 -17.28 2.58 -6.01
CA ALA A 160 -16.67 3.90 -6.04
C ALA A 160 -16.01 4.22 -7.39
N LEU A 161 -15.25 3.27 -7.96
CA LEU A 161 -14.66 3.42 -9.29
C LEU A 161 -15.70 3.45 -10.39
N GLY A 162 -16.78 2.64 -10.28
CA GLY A 162 -17.90 2.68 -11.21
C GLY A 162 -18.65 4.01 -11.21
N ARG A 163 -18.69 4.69 -10.07
CA ARG A 163 -19.28 6.05 -9.93
C ARG A 163 -18.38 7.14 -10.53
N GLY A 164 -17.09 6.91 -10.53
CA GLY A 164 -16.06 7.85 -10.93
C GLY A 164 -15.38 8.52 -9.73
N ILE A 165 -14.07 8.68 -9.86
CA ILE A 165 -13.22 9.40 -8.91
C ILE A 165 -12.55 10.55 -9.67
N ALA A 166 -12.86 11.79 -9.29
CA ALA A 166 -12.44 12.97 -10.03
C ALA A 166 -10.92 13.18 -10.06
N GLN A 167 -10.23 12.80 -8.98
CA GLN A 167 -8.77 12.97 -8.86
C GLN A 167 -8.12 11.65 -8.45
N HIS A 168 -6.95 11.36 -9.03
CA HIS A 168 -6.16 10.17 -8.68
C HIS A 168 -6.86 8.83 -8.91
N ALA A 169 -7.70 8.74 -9.94
CA ALA A 169 -8.44 7.53 -10.28
C ALA A 169 -7.51 6.32 -10.56
N ASP A 170 -6.33 6.57 -11.15
CA ASP A 170 -5.38 5.49 -11.45
C ASP A 170 -4.71 4.95 -10.18
N GLU A 171 -4.43 5.80 -9.19
CA GLU A 171 -3.98 5.36 -7.87
C GLU A 171 -5.06 4.52 -7.16
N ALA A 172 -6.33 4.91 -7.29
CA ALA A 172 -7.44 4.11 -6.77
C ALA A 172 -7.54 2.75 -7.48
N ARG A 173 -7.34 2.70 -8.81
CA ARG A 173 -7.29 1.43 -9.55
C ARG A 173 -6.14 0.54 -9.11
N LEU A 174 -4.95 1.10 -8.88
CA LEU A 174 -3.81 0.38 -8.32
C LEU A 174 -4.17 -0.24 -6.96
N ARG A 175 -4.74 0.56 -6.05
CA ARG A 175 -5.11 0.10 -4.70
C ARG A 175 -6.21 -0.95 -4.73
N LEU A 176 -7.16 -0.85 -5.66
CA LEU A 176 -8.15 -1.93 -5.87
C LEU A 176 -7.45 -3.20 -6.37
N ALA A 177 -6.52 -3.11 -7.31
CA ALA A 177 -5.78 -4.27 -7.80
C ALA A 177 -5.00 -4.97 -6.67
N VAL A 178 -4.35 -4.19 -5.79
CA VAL A 178 -3.68 -4.72 -4.59
C VAL A 178 -4.67 -5.42 -3.66
N ALA A 179 -5.83 -4.82 -3.38
CA ALA A 179 -6.86 -5.43 -2.53
C ALA A 179 -7.42 -6.74 -3.14
N LEU A 180 -7.66 -6.77 -4.45
CA LEU A 180 -8.09 -7.95 -5.19
C LEU A 180 -7.05 -9.08 -5.13
N SER A 181 -5.77 -8.75 -5.25
CA SER A 181 -4.68 -9.74 -5.18
C SER A 181 -4.63 -10.42 -3.81
N VAL A 182 -4.75 -9.65 -2.74
CA VAL A 182 -4.80 -10.16 -1.36
C VAL A 182 -6.06 -10.99 -1.10
N ALA A 183 -7.14 -10.72 -1.84
CA ALA A 183 -8.39 -11.49 -1.79
C ALA A 183 -8.36 -12.77 -2.66
N GLY A 184 -7.27 -13.03 -3.39
CA GLY A 184 -7.15 -14.19 -4.29
C GLY A 184 -7.76 -13.98 -5.68
N ARG A 185 -8.29 -12.77 -5.99
CA ARG A 185 -8.86 -12.42 -7.32
C ARG A 185 -7.75 -11.98 -8.29
N GLN A 186 -6.75 -12.85 -8.48
CA GLN A 186 -5.50 -12.52 -9.19
C GLN A 186 -5.70 -12.12 -10.66
N ALA A 187 -6.64 -12.74 -11.38
CA ALA A 187 -6.89 -12.41 -12.79
C ALA A 187 -7.39 -10.96 -12.95
N GLU A 188 -8.21 -10.49 -12.02
CA GLU A 188 -8.74 -9.13 -12.02
C GLU A 188 -7.67 -8.11 -11.60
N ALA A 189 -6.91 -8.44 -10.55
CA ALA A 189 -5.77 -7.64 -10.13
C ALA A 189 -4.77 -7.46 -11.28
N THR A 190 -4.40 -8.53 -11.97
CA THR A 190 -3.46 -8.50 -13.11
C THR A 190 -3.96 -7.59 -14.22
N ARG A 191 -5.24 -7.67 -14.59
CA ARG A 191 -5.81 -6.79 -15.64
C ARG A 191 -5.71 -5.31 -15.27
N LEU A 192 -6.01 -4.96 -14.03
CA LEU A 192 -5.91 -3.58 -13.56
C LEU A 192 -4.45 -3.10 -13.55
N LEU A 193 -3.51 -3.91 -13.04
CA LEU A 193 -2.09 -3.56 -12.99
C LEU A 193 -1.48 -3.37 -14.38
N GLN A 194 -1.85 -4.21 -15.36
CA GLN A 194 -1.39 -4.10 -16.75
C GLN A 194 -1.88 -2.83 -17.47
N ALA A 195 -2.97 -2.24 -17.01
CA ALA A 195 -3.57 -1.05 -17.59
C ALA A 195 -3.05 0.26 -16.95
N MET A 196 -2.06 0.21 -16.05
CA MET A 196 -1.55 1.42 -15.38
C MET A 196 -0.77 2.32 -16.36
N PRO A 197 -1.03 3.64 -16.34
CA PRO A 197 -0.35 4.58 -17.22
C PRO A 197 1.11 4.80 -16.81
N GLU A 198 1.95 5.09 -17.79
CA GLU A 198 3.39 5.40 -17.63
C GLU A 198 3.59 6.82 -17.09
N ARG A 199 3.23 7.04 -15.84
CA ARG A 199 3.40 8.33 -15.18
C ARG A 199 3.58 8.19 -13.68
N ASP A 200 4.25 9.13 -13.07
CA ASP A 200 4.38 9.30 -11.61
C ASP A 200 4.89 8.06 -10.85
N GLY A 201 5.61 7.14 -11.53
CA GLY A 201 6.05 5.86 -10.98
C GLY A 201 4.95 4.80 -10.88
N LEU A 202 3.73 5.09 -11.33
CA LEU A 202 2.57 4.21 -11.19
C LEU A 202 2.72 2.88 -11.93
N ALA A 203 3.16 2.94 -13.20
CA ALA A 203 3.41 1.73 -13.98
C ALA A 203 4.60 0.93 -13.45
N ASP A 204 5.63 1.60 -12.94
CA ASP A 204 6.77 0.92 -12.33
C ASP A 204 6.38 0.14 -11.09
N LEU A 205 5.59 0.75 -10.20
CA LEU A 205 5.04 0.07 -9.04
C LEU A 205 4.11 -1.09 -9.43
N ALA A 206 3.27 -0.88 -10.44
CA ALA A 206 2.39 -1.93 -10.97
C ALA A 206 3.18 -3.12 -11.56
N ARG A 207 4.29 -2.87 -12.26
CA ARG A 207 5.19 -3.93 -12.76
C ARG A 207 5.79 -4.76 -11.62
N LEU A 208 6.20 -4.13 -10.53
CA LEU A 208 6.68 -4.86 -9.35
C LEU A 208 5.56 -5.69 -8.71
N TRP A 209 4.34 -5.16 -8.60
CA TRP A 209 3.19 -5.93 -8.14
C TRP A 209 2.91 -7.14 -9.05
N LEU A 210 2.96 -6.97 -10.39
CA LEU A 210 2.80 -8.08 -11.33
C LEU A 210 3.87 -9.18 -11.16
N LEU A 211 5.08 -8.82 -10.75
CA LEU A 211 6.12 -9.80 -10.41
C LEU A 211 5.82 -10.51 -9.07
N ALA A 212 5.27 -9.80 -8.09
CA ALA A 212 4.93 -10.34 -6.79
C ALA A 212 3.71 -11.28 -6.80
N LEU A 213 2.88 -11.25 -7.85
CA LEU A 213 1.71 -12.10 -8.02
C LEU A 213 2.00 -13.43 -8.75
N ARG A 214 3.22 -13.67 -9.17
CA ARG A 214 3.64 -14.90 -9.85
C ARG A 214 4.03 -15.98 -8.86
#